data_3436ee9116dcef7f2bad833af5a24ba4
#
_entry.id   3436ee9116dcef7f2bad833af5a24ba4
#
_cell.length_a   1.000
_cell.length_b   1.000
_cell.length_c   1.000
_cell.angle_alpha   90.00
_cell.angle_beta   90.00
_cell.angle_gamma   90.00
#
_symmetry.space_group_name_H-M   'P 1'
#
loop_
_entity.id
_entity.type
_entity.pdbx_description
1 polymer ?
#
loop_
_entity_poly.entity_id
_entity_poly.type
_entity_poly.pdbx_seq_one_letter_code
_entity_poly.pdbx_strand_id
1 'polypeptide(L)'
;MKKERKLDQFLRHGIEIGEVQFQIVDLLFIACLFVAGLLIRLPLYPIISGDYQGFLQPWMDEIQQKGGFFSLKYTISNYTSPYMYLMCLLSYLPGNKLYALKTVSVIFDYVAAVSMFLLVYEITYNVRRAVIGMSMVLLCPTVILNSAW
;
A
#
# COMPACT_ATOMS: atom_id res chain seq x y z
N MET A 1 -20.10 29.65 19.89
CA MET A 1 -19.04 30.59 19.44
C MET A 1 -17.68 30.39 20.15
N LYS A 2 -17.55 30.42 21.51
CA LYS A 2 -16.25 30.30 22.20
C LYS A 2 -15.59 28.90 22.08
N LYS A 3 -16.40 27.83 22.04
CA LYS A 3 -15.93 26.42 21.90
C LYS A 3 -15.44 26.11 20.48
N GLU A 4 -16.11 26.65 19.47
CA GLU A 4 -15.73 26.50 18.05
C GLU A 4 -14.39 27.18 17.73
N ARG A 5 -14.12 28.37 18.29
CA ARG A 5 -12.81 29.03 18.12
C ARG A 5 -11.64 28.24 18.73
N LYS A 6 -11.87 27.55 19.88
CA LYS A 6 -10.80 26.71 20.49
C LYS A 6 -10.49 25.46 19.66
N LEU A 7 -11.52 24.83 19.10
CA LEU A 7 -11.35 23.69 18.22
C LEU A 7 -10.60 24.08 16.93
N ASP A 8 -10.97 25.22 16.34
CA ASP A 8 -10.33 25.76 15.14
C ASP A 8 -8.84 26.09 15.37
N GLN A 9 -8.53 26.66 16.53
CA GLN A 9 -7.13 26.93 16.93
C GLN A 9 -6.34 25.66 17.15
N PHE A 10 -6.93 24.63 17.75
CA PHE A 10 -6.30 23.34 17.95
C PHE A 10 -6.03 22.64 16.61
N LEU A 11 -7.00 22.60 15.71
CA LEU A 11 -6.86 21.93 14.41
C LEU A 11 -5.83 22.60 13.49
N ARG A 12 -5.59 23.89 13.65
CA ARG A 12 -4.60 24.65 12.90
C ARG A 12 -3.23 24.74 13.58
N HIS A 13 -3.06 24.07 14.72
CA HIS A 13 -1.76 24.02 15.37
C HIS A 13 -0.74 23.32 14.46
N GLY A 14 0.39 23.98 14.22
CA GLY A 14 1.46 23.45 13.37
C GLY A 14 2.26 22.39 14.10
N ILE A 15 2.55 21.28 13.44
CA ILE A 15 3.46 20.22 13.88
C ILE A 15 4.54 20.08 12.82
N GLU A 16 5.81 20.15 13.22
CA GLU A 16 6.95 19.92 12.34
C GLU A 16 7.36 18.44 12.36
N ILE A 17 7.37 17.81 11.19
CA ILE A 17 7.86 16.44 11.00
C ILE A 17 8.94 16.49 9.92
N GLY A 18 10.20 16.39 10.32
CA GLY A 18 11.33 16.63 9.42
C GLY A 18 11.34 18.08 8.93
N GLU A 19 11.34 18.26 7.63
CA GLU A 19 11.31 19.59 6.98
C GLU A 19 9.87 20.04 6.61
N VAL A 20 8.86 19.23 6.93
CA VAL A 20 7.46 19.48 6.55
C VAL A 20 6.67 20.01 7.74
N GLN A 21 6.01 21.14 7.56
CA GLN A 21 5.08 21.71 8.54
C GLN A 21 3.65 21.25 8.24
N PHE A 22 3.10 20.42 9.12
CA PHE A 22 1.71 19.96 9.07
C PHE A 22 0.83 20.75 10.01
N GLN A 23 -0.44 20.92 9.66
CA GLN A 23 -1.49 21.23 10.62
C GLN A 23 -2.08 19.92 11.16
N ILE A 24 -2.61 19.93 12.38
CA ILE A 24 -3.28 18.75 12.96
C ILE A 24 -4.38 18.25 12.01
N VAL A 25 -5.12 19.14 11.37
CA VAL A 25 -6.17 18.77 10.41
C VAL A 25 -5.62 18.00 9.20
N ASP A 26 -4.40 18.31 8.73
CA ASP A 26 -3.78 17.61 7.62
C ASP A 26 -3.42 16.17 8.04
N LEU A 27 -2.87 16.00 9.24
CA LEU A 27 -2.54 14.67 9.79
C LEU A 27 -3.79 13.81 10.02
N LEU A 28 -4.87 14.39 10.53
CA LEU A 28 -6.15 13.70 10.69
C LEU A 28 -6.71 13.26 9.34
N PHE A 29 -6.62 14.13 8.33
CA PHE A 29 -7.08 13.79 6.99
C PHE A 29 -6.26 12.67 6.37
N ILE A 30 -4.92 12.69 6.51
CA ILE A 30 -4.03 11.62 6.07
C ILE A 30 -4.37 10.31 6.76
N ALA A 31 -4.59 10.33 8.08
CA ALA A 31 -4.98 9.15 8.84
C ALA A 31 -6.33 8.58 8.37
N CYS A 32 -7.34 9.43 8.18
CA CYS A 32 -8.64 9.03 7.64
C CYS A 32 -8.50 8.43 6.22
N LEU A 33 -7.66 9.03 5.38
CA LEU A 33 -7.40 8.54 4.03
C LEU A 33 -6.74 7.15 4.03
N PHE A 34 -5.78 6.92 4.93
CA PHE A 34 -5.14 5.62 5.08
C PHE A 34 -6.13 4.55 5.55
N VAL A 35 -6.94 4.89 6.56
CA VAL A 35 -7.99 3.98 7.04
C VAL A 35 -9.01 3.69 5.93
N ALA A 36 -9.49 4.69 5.22
CA ALA A 36 -10.42 4.51 4.11
C ALA A 36 -9.81 3.63 3.00
N GLY A 37 -8.56 3.88 2.63
CA GLY A 37 -7.83 3.06 1.65
C GLY A 37 -7.74 1.59 2.05
N LEU A 38 -7.55 1.30 3.34
CA LEU A 38 -7.55 -0.06 3.87
C LEU A 38 -8.95 -0.67 3.87
N LEU A 39 -9.96 0.07 4.39
CA LEU A 39 -11.34 -0.41 4.47
C LEU A 39 -11.94 -0.77 3.10
N ILE A 40 -11.57 -0.03 2.04
CA ILE A 40 -12.00 -0.35 0.68
C ILE A 40 -11.38 -1.67 0.19
N ARG A 41 -10.15 -1.98 0.59
CA ARG A 41 -9.42 -3.18 0.16
C ARG A 41 -9.81 -4.45 0.91
N LEU A 42 -10.15 -4.34 2.19
CA LEU A 42 -10.46 -5.51 3.03
C LEU A 42 -11.55 -6.44 2.46
N PRO A 43 -12.69 -5.95 1.93
CA PRO A 43 -13.70 -6.80 1.33
C PRO A 43 -13.21 -7.57 0.08
N LEU A 44 -12.15 -7.09 -0.57
CA LEU A 44 -11.59 -7.71 -1.77
C LEU A 44 -10.61 -8.86 -1.47
N TYR A 45 -10.12 -8.95 -0.23
CA TYR A 45 -9.13 -9.96 0.15
C TYR A 45 -9.57 -11.42 -0.08
N PRO A 46 -10.84 -11.81 0.22
CA PRO A 46 -11.30 -13.18 -0.02
C PRO A 46 -11.48 -13.52 -1.49
N ILE A 47 -11.53 -12.52 -2.38
CA ILE A 47 -11.78 -12.75 -3.80
C ILE A 47 -10.56 -13.40 -4.43
N ILE A 48 -10.77 -14.49 -5.13
CA ILE A 48 -9.73 -15.22 -5.85
C ILE A 48 -9.86 -14.85 -7.32
N SER A 49 -8.88 -14.09 -7.84
CA SER A 49 -8.85 -13.73 -9.25
C SER A 49 -8.38 -14.89 -10.14
N GLY A 50 -8.74 -14.84 -11.42
CA GLY A 50 -8.28 -15.82 -12.40
C GLY A 50 -6.75 -15.81 -12.56
N ASP A 51 -6.14 -14.64 -12.41
CA ASP A 51 -4.69 -14.47 -12.48
C ASP A 51 -3.98 -15.16 -11.29
N TYR A 52 -4.55 -15.06 -10.09
CA TYR A 52 -4.04 -15.80 -8.94
C TYR A 52 -4.13 -17.31 -9.14
N GLN A 53 -5.29 -17.81 -9.59
CA GLN A 53 -5.48 -19.27 -9.80
C GLN A 53 -4.62 -19.82 -10.94
N GLY A 54 -4.50 -19.06 -12.04
CA GLY A 54 -3.81 -19.51 -13.23
C GLY A 54 -2.29 -19.42 -13.16
N PHE A 55 -1.76 -18.51 -12.34
CA PHE A 55 -0.33 -18.21 -12.32
C PHE A 55 0.26 -18.16 -10.92
N LEU A 56 -0.20 -17.26 -10.06
CA LEU A 56 0.46 -16.99 -8.79
C LEU A 56 0.40 -18.17 -7.82
N GLN A 57 -0.74 -18.85 -7.73
CA GLN A 57 -0.90 -20.02 -6.88
C GLN A 57 -0.02 -21.20 -7.34
N PRO A 58 -0.04 -21.65 -8.61
CA PRO A 58 0.86 -22.68 -9.09
C PRO A 58 2.34 -22.37 -8.87
N TRP A 59 2.76 -21.13 -9.12
CA TRP A 59 4.15 -20.72 -8.88
C TRP A 59 4.51 -20.74 -7.40
N MET A 60 3.60 -20.30 -6.52
CA MET A 60 3.83 -20.34 -5.08
C MET A 60 3.95 -21.77 -4.57
N ASP A 61 3.10 -22.68 -5.07
CA ASP A 61 3.14 -24.10 -4.71
C ASP A 61 4.45 -24.74 -5.18
N GLU A 62 4.90 -24.44 -6.39
CA GLU A 62 6.17 -24.91 -6.94
C GLU A 62 7.38 -24.36 -6.16
N ILE A 63 7.35 -23.07 -5.78
CA ILE A 63 8.38 -22.47 -4.92
C ILE A 63 8.48 -23.18 -3.59
N GLN A 64 7.33 -23.49 -2.96
CA GLN A 64 7.33 -24.23 -1.69
C GLN A 64 7.85 -25.65 -1.82
N GLN A 65 7.44 -26.39 -2.85
CA GLN A 65 7.91 -27.76 -3.11
C GLN A 65 9.41 -27.82 -3.38
N LYS A 66 9.96 -26.79 -4.04
CA LYS A 66 11.40 -26.72 -4.35
C LYS A 66 12.25 -26.06 -3.26
N GLY A 67 11.67 -25.80 -2.06
CA GLY A 67 12.40 -25.29 -0.90
C GLY A 67 12.66 -23.77 -0.93
N GLY A 68 11.68 -22.98 -1.36
CA GLY A 68 11.74 -21.53 -1.28
C GLY A 68 12.81 -20.92 -2.18
N PHE A 69 13.84 -20.30 -1.61
CA PHE A 69 14.93 -19.66 -2.39
C PHE A 69 15.72 -20.65 -3.27
N PHE A 70 15.76 -21.95 -2.94
CA PHE A 70 16.39 -22.94 -3.81
C PHE A 70 15.65 -23.08 -5.16
N SER A 71 14.39 -22.72 -5.21
CA SER A 71 13.57 -22.74 -6.40
C SER A 71 14.05 -21.76 -7.50
N LEU A 72 14.78 -20.71 -7.11
CA LEU A 72 15.32 -19.70 -8.05
C LEU A 72 16.33 -20.25 -9.06
N LYS A 73 16.80 -21.48 -8.87
CA LYS A 73 17.63 -22.20 -9.87
C LYS A 73 16.83 -22.66 -11.09
N TYR A 74 15.51 -22.66 -10.99
CA TYR A 74 14.60 -23.15 -12.01
C TYR A 74 13.80 -22.01 -12.60
N THR A 75 13.41 -22.10 -13.85
CA THR A 75 12.50 -21.16 -14.49
C THR A 75 11.07 -21.52 -14.10
N ILE A 76 10.54 -20.88 -13.06
CA ILE A 76 9.19 -21.16 -12.53
C ILE A 76 8.16 -20.21 -13.15
N SER A 77 8.54 -18.97 -13.39
CA SER A 77 7.64 -17.94 -13.89
C SER A 77 8.27 -17.07 -14.96
N ASN A 78 7.44 -16.32 -15.65
CA ASN A 78 7.85 -15.25 -16.57
C ASN A 78 7.94 -13.87 -15.93
N TYR A 79 7.79 -13.79 -14.59
CA TYR A 79 7.91 -12.53 -13.86
C TYR A 79 9.37 -12.16 -13.60
N THR A 80 9.57 -10.87 -13.32
CA THR A 80 10.90 -10.31 -13.03
C THR A 80 11.48 -10.85 -11.72
N SER A 81 12.79 -10.95 -11.65
CA SER A 81 13.51 -11.48 -10.49
C SER A 81 13.10 -10.85 -9.14
N PRO A 82 12.94 -9.52 -9.00
CA PRO A 82 12.52 -8.93 -7.71
C PRO A 82 11.21 -9.51 -7.18
N TYR A 83 10.23 -9.74 -8.05
CA TYR A 83 8.96 -10.32 -7.63
C TYR A 83 9.12 -11.79 -7.21
N MET A 84 9.97 -12.54 -7.90
CA MET A 84 10.28 -13.93 -7.53
C MET A 84 10.96 -14.04 -6.18
N TYR A 85 11.91 -13.15 -5.85
CA TYR A 85 12.50 -13.08 -4.52
C TYR A 85 11.46 -12.83 -3.44
N LEU A 86 10.50 -11.94 -3.71
CA LEU A 86 9.41 -11.64 -2.82
C LEU A 86 8.51 -12.86 -2.59
N MET A 87 8.13 -13.57 -3.66
CA MET A 87 7.35 -14.81 -3.58
C MET A 87 8.10 -15.89 -2.77
N CYS A 88 9.41 -16.05 -2.97
CA CYS A 88 10.23 -16.96 -2.18
C CYS A 88 10.22 -16.58 -0.69
N LEU A 89 10.34 -15.30 -0.36
CA LEU A 89 10.24 -14.83 1.02
C LEU A 89 8.88 -15.16 1.62
N LEU A 90 7.79 -14.89 0.90
CA LEU A 90 6.42 -15.17 1.33
C LEU A 90 6.14 -16.67 1.47
N SER A 91 6.87 -17.53 0.74
CA SER A 91 6.69 -18.98 0.82
C SER A 91 6.99 -19.56 2.20
N TYR A 92 7.85 -18.89 2.98
CA TYR A 92 8.20 -19.32 4.35
C TYR A 92 7.18 -18.86 5.40
N LEU A 93 6.31 -17.89 5.09
CA LEU A 93 5.31 -17.41 6.05
C LEU A 93 4.23 -18.48 6.26
N PRO A 94 3.79 -18.74 7.49
CA PRO A 94 2.63 -19.57 7.75
C PRO A 94 1.35 -18.87 7.32
N GLY A 95 0.30 -19.63 6.95
CA GLY A 95 -1.02 -19.09 6.66
C GLY A 95 -1.38 -19.03 5.19
N ASN A 96 -2.40 -18.23 4.88
CA ASN A 96 -2.97 -18.15 3.54
C ASN A 96 -2.09 -17.31 2.60
N LYS A 97 -1.56 -17.94 1.55
CA LYS A 97 -0.65 -17.31 0.58
C LYS A 97 -1.31 -16.21 -0.24
N LEU A 98 -2.60 -16.35 -0.55
CA LEU A 98 -3.38 -15.29 -1.20
C LEU A 98 -3.33 -14.00 -0.38
N TYR A 99 -3.60 -14.11 0.92
CA TYR A 99 -3.59 -12.94 1.81
C TYR A 99 -2.20 -12.35 1.98
N ALA A 100 -1.17 -13.18 2.05
CA ALA A 100 0.21 -12.72 2.12
C ALA A 100 0.61 -11.91 0.88
N LEU A 101 0.33 -12.42 -0.32
CA LEU A 101 0.60 -11.73 -1.60
C LEU A 101 -0.16 -10.41 -1.70
N LYS A 102 -1.47 -10.41 -1.37
CA LYS A 102 -2.28 -9.19 -1.39
C LYS A 102 -1.77 -8.16 -0.37
N THR A 103 -1.42 -8.60 0.84
CA THR A 103 -0.90 -7.69 1.87
C THR A 103 0.36 -6.99 1.42
N VAL A 104 1.29 -7.72 0.79
CA VAL A 104 2.50 -7.11 0.25
C VAL A 104 2.18 -6.11 -0.85
N SER A 105 1.29 -6.45 -1.78
CA SER A 105 0.85 -5.54 -2.83
C SER A 105 0.23 -4.26 -2.25
N VAL A 106 -0.63 -4.40 -1.25
CA VAL A 106 -1.24 -3.26 -0.54
C VAL A 106 -0.18 -2.41 0.17
N ILE A 107 0.82 -3.02 0.80
CA ILE A 107 1.93 -2.26 1.41
C ILE A 107 2.64 -1.40 0.36
N PHE A 108 2.92 -1.96 -0.82
CA PHE A 108 3.54 -1.19 -1.91
C PHE A 108 2.65 -0.06 -2.44
N ASP A 109 1.32 -0.22 -2.44
CA ASP A 109 0.39 0.89 -2.75
C ASP A 109 0.55 2.06 -1.78
N TYR A 110 0.68 1.76 -0.47
CA TYR A 110 0.88 2.79 0.55
C TYR A 110 2.26 3.44 0.41
N VAL A 111 3.30 2.67 0.13
CA VAL A 111 4.64 3.22 -0.18
C VAL A 111 4.57 4.14 -1.39
N ALA A 112 3.90 3.73 -2.47
CA ALA A 112 3.72 4.55 -3.67
C ALA A 112 2.94 5.84 -3.37
N ALA A 113 1.88 5.75 -2.54
CA ALA A 113 1.09 6.91 -2.14
C ALA A 113 1.91 7.91 -1.31
N VAL A 114 2.71 7.43 -0.35
CA VAL A 114 3.64 8.27 0.44
C VAL A 114 4.72 8.87 -0.47
N SER A 115 5.28 8.10 -1.39
CA SER A 115 6.26 8.60 -2.36
C SER A 115 5.68 9.72 -3.24
N MET A 116 4.41 9.58 -3.66
CA MET A 116 3.72 10.63 -4.40
C MET A 116 3.51 11.89 -3.54
N PHE A 117 3.18 11.73 -2.25
CA PHE A 117 3.12 12.86 -1.32
C PHE A 117 4.44 13.61 -1.28
N LEU A 118 5.55 12.89 -1.06
CA LEU A 118 6.89 13.50 -0.97
C LEU A 118 7.27 14.21 -2.27
N LEU A 119 7.03 13.58 -3.42
CA LEU A 119 7.33 14.14 -4.73
C LEU A 119 6.54 15.45 -4.98
N VAL A 120 5.23 15.44 -4.72
CA VAL A 120 4.39 16.64 -4.93
C VAL A 120 4.74 17.73 -3.92
N TYR A 121 5.09 17.35 -2.68
CA TYR A 121 5.53 18.32 -1.67
C TYR A 121 6.84 18.98 -2.08
N GLU A 122 7.83 18.22 -2.54
CA GLU A 122 9.13 18.76 -3.00
C GLU A 122 8.99 19.74 -4.14
N ILE A 123 8.04 19.51 -5.06
CA ILE A 123 7.80 20.41 -6.20
C ILE A 123 6.99 21.65 -5.82
N THR A 124 6.05 21.51 -4.88
CA THR A 124 5.04 22.56 -4.63
C THR A 124 5.18 23.27 -3.29
N TYR A 125 5.93 22.71 -2.36
CA TYR A 125 6.04 23.11 -0.96
C TYR A 125 4.67 23.33 -0.29
N ASN A 126 3.68 22.51 -0.69
CA ASN A 126 2.30 22.67 -0.26
C ASN A 126 1.71 21.31 0.17
N VAL A 127 1.50 21.15 1.49
CA VAL A 127 0.98 19.90 2.09
C VAL A 127 -0.36 19.49 1.47
N ARG A 128 -1.27 20.42 1.23
CA ARG A 128 -2.60 20.09 0.69
C ARG A 128 -2.53 19.53 -0.73
N ARG A 129 -1.66 20.07 -1.57
CA ARG A 129 -1.41 19.53 -2.93
C ARG A 129 -0.78 18.16 -2.86
N ALA A 130 0.17 17.97 -1.94
CA ALA A 130 0.81 16.68 -1.70
C ALA A 130 -0.20 15.61 -1.25
N VAL A 131 -1.11 15.96 -0.34
CA VAL A 131 -2.21 15.08 0.11
C VAL A 131 -3.15 14.72 -1.03
N ILE A 132 -3.47 15.65 -1.93
CA ILE A 132 -4.28 15.35 -3.14
C ILE A 132 -3.54 14.32 -4.02
N GLY A 133 -2.25 14.52 -4.29
CA GLY A 133 -1.45 13.58 -5.08
C GLY A 133 -1.43 12.17 -4.47
N MET A 134 -1.21 12.09 -3.16
CA MET A 134 -1.27 10.84 -2.39
C MET A 134 -2.65 10.17 -2.50
N SER A 135 -3.74 10.96 -2.38
CA SER A 135 -5.11 10.48 -2.47
C SER A 135 -5.41 9.86 -3.84
N MET A 136 -4.92 10.50 -4.91
CA MET A 136 -5.09 10.02 -6.28
C MET A 136 -4.47 8.64 -6.48
N VAL A 137 -3.30 8.38 -5.89
CA VAL A 137 -2.66 7.06 -5.97
C VAL A 137 -3.40 6.04 -5.10
N LEU A 138 -3.64 6.36 -3.83
CA LEU A 138 -4.19 5.42 -2.85
C LEU A 138 -5.63 5.00 -3.17
N LEU A 139 -6.44 5.90 -3.71
CA LEU A 139 -7.85 5.67 -4.06
C LEU A 139 -8.06 5.39 -5.55
N CYS A 140 -7.00 5.26 -6.34
CA CYS A 140 -7.10 4.91 -7.75
C CYS A 140 -7.74 3.51 -7.90
N PRO A 141 -8.86 3.36 -8.64
CA PRO A 141 -9.54 2.07 -8.77
C PRO A 141 -8.63 0.97 -9.35
N THR A 142 -7.80 1.30 -10.32
CA THR A 142 -6.86 0.34 -10.92
C THR A 142 -5.82 -0.13 -9.91
N VAL A 143 -5.30 0.76 -9.06
CA VAL A 143 -4.35 0.42 -8.00
C VAL A 143 -5.02 -0.51 -6.98
N ILE A 144 -6.25 -0.18 -6.55
CA ILE A 144 -7.01 -1.00 -5.60
C ILE A 144 -7.28 -2.40 -6.16
N LEU A 145 -7.72 -2.48 -7.41
CA LEU A 145 -8.03 -3.77 -8.05
C LEU A 145 -6.77 -4.61 -8.24
N ASN A 146 -5.64 -4.02 -8.63
CA ASN A 146 -4.41 -4.77 -8.84
C ASN A 146 -3.80 -5.31 -7.54
N SER A 147 -4.03 -4.65 -6.42
CA SER A 147 -3.42 -5.05 -5.13
C SER A 147 -4.31 -5.95 -4.28
N ALA A 148 -5.62 -5.80 -4.36
CA ALA A 148 -6.54 -6.45 -3.43
C ALA A 148 -7.57 -7.40 -4.08
N TRP A 149 -7.78 -7.30 -5.39
CA TRP A 149 -8.72 -8.17 -6.14
C TRP A 149 -8.18 -9.56 -6.42
#